data_1630c7c61b88f029240a8cf473d65f8a
#
_entry.id   1630c7c61b88f029240a8cf473d65f8a
#
_cell.length_a   1.000
_cell.length_b   1.000
_cell.length_c   1.000
_cell.angle_alpha   90.00
_cell.angle_beta   90.00
_cell.angle_gamma   90.00
#
_symmetry.space_group_name_H-M   'P 1'
#
loop_
_entity.id
_entity.type
_entity.pdbx_description
1 polymer ?
#
loop_
_entity_poly.entity_id
_entity_poly.type
_entity_poly.pdbx_seq_one_letter_code
_entity_poly.pdbx_strand_id
1 'polypeptide(L)'
;MKNKVALIGAVALLAQLSSVWAADIAGSWIARIPGIKGMVETVLYFKVDGPKLSGTISSPQGKDAITEGKINGDEITFVIIRRLGGNDVRFVYKGNVAGDEIKFTSEIKGGMGQQRQEFVAKREFLRNGDIPANPRE
;
A
#
# COMPACT_ATOMS: atom_id res chain seq x y z
N MET A 1 52.87 30.02 -4.70
CA MET A 1 52.53 29.76 -4.52
C MET A 1 51.60 29.31 -4.46
N LYS A 2 51.09 29.07 -4.56
CA LYS A 2 50.43 28.77 -4.45
C LYS A 2 49.49 28.23 -4.50
N ASN A 3 48.90 27.86 -4.59
CA ASN A 3 48.08 27.39 -4.55
C ASN A 3 47.20 26.80 -4.49
N LYS A 4 46.68 26.53 -4.40
CA LYS A 4 45.94 25.98 -4.18
C LYS A 4 44.94 25.51 -4.22
N VAL A 5 44.36 25.23 -4.33
CA VAL A 5 43.45 24.79 -4.31
C VAL A 5 42.55 24.15 -4.12
N ALA A 6 41.99 23.91 -3.98
CA ALA A 6 41.17 23.40 -3.75
C ALA A 6 40.25 22.82 -3.82
N LEU A 7 39.75 22.54 -3.94
CA LEU A 7 38.90 22.07 -3.86
C LEU A 7 37.99 21.48 -3.76
N ILE A 8 37.54 21.24 -3.74
CA ILE A 8 36.76 20.78 -3.62
C ILE A 8 35.84 20.14 -3.61
N GLY A 9 35.49 19.70 -3.65
CA GLY A 9 34.78 19.10 -3.60
C GLY A 9 33.72 18.71 -3.39
N ALA A 10 33.18 18.89 -3.27
CA ALA A 10 32.11 18.85 -3.08
C ALA A 10 31.33 17.93 -3.19
N VAL A 11 31.07 17.42 -3.31
CA VAL A 11 30.36 16.66 -3.48
C VAL A 11 29.24 16.36 -3.28
N ALA A 12 28.72 16.48 -3.44
CA ALA A 12 27.73 16.33 -3.59
C ALA A 12 27.03 15.29 -3.25
N LEU A 13 26.79 14.95 -2.96
CA LEU A 13 26.18 14.17 -2.67
C LEU A 13 25.07 13.91 -2.86
N LEU A 14 24.68 13.78 -3.20
CA LEU A 14 23.74 13.52 -3.45
C LEU A 14 22.92 12.77 -3.25
N ALA A 15 22.63 12.67 -2.72
CA ALA A 15 21.59 12.51 -2.48
C ALA A 15 20.80 11.79 -3.16
N GLN A 16 20.91 10.94 -3.33
CA GLN A 16 20.21 10.29 -3.89
C GLN A 16 19.21 9.89 -3.30
N LEU A 17 18.51 10.34 -2.92
CA LEU A 17 17.38 10.12 -2.59
C LEU A 17 16.77 9.34 -3.41
N SER A 18 17.01 8.27 -3.44
CA SER A 18 16.24 7.42 -4.07
C SER A 18 14.95 7.51 -3.60
N SER A 19 14.30 8.25 -4.07
CA SER A 19 12.99 8.32 -3.83
C SER A 19 12.41 7.09 -4.29
N VAL A 20 11.95 6.39 -3.42
CA VAL A 20 11.09 5.33 -3.74
C VAL A 20 9.90 6.03 -4.28
N TRP A 21 9.77 6.01 -5.53
CA TRP A 21 8.68 6.69 -6.15
C TRP A 21 7.41 5.96 -5.86
N ALA A 22 6.41 6.72 -5.63
CA ALA A 22 5.09 6.18 -5.41
C ALA A 22 4.69 5.19 -6.50
N ALA A 23 5.22 5.32 -7.69
CA ALA A 23 4.91 4.41 -8.78
C ALA A 23 5.29 2.97 -8.48
N ASP A 24 6.21 2.77 -7.55
CA ASP A 24 6.64 1.41 -7.26
C ASP A 24 5.59 0.57 -6.57
N ILE A 25 4.54 1.17 -6.05
CA ILE A 25 3.51 0.38 -5.39
C ILE A 25 2.30 0.12 -6.28
N ALA A 26 2.27 0.65 -7.49
CA ALA A 26 1.15 0.39 -8.39
C ALA A 26 1.09 -1.10 -8.74
N GLY A 27 -0.10 -1.62 -8.85
CA GLY A 27 -0.32 -3.01 -9.20
C GLY A 27 -0.98 -3.80 -8.09
N SER A 28 -0.84 -5.11 -8.15
CA SER A 28 -1.54 -6.01 -7.25
C SER A 28 -0.65 -6.51 -6.13
N TRP A 29 -1.22 -6.56 -4.94
CA TRP A 29 -0.56 -7.06 -3.75
C TRP A 29 -1.49 -8.06 -3.09
N ILE A 30 -0.93 -9.10 -2.51
CA ILE A 30 -1.72 -10.14 -1.84
C ILE A 30 -1.40 -10.15 -0.37
N ALA A 31 -2.43 -10.16 0.44
CA ALA A 31 -2.30 -10.25 1.89
C ALA A 31 -3.18 -11.37 2.41
N ARG A 32 -2.70 -12.02 3.46
CA ARG A 32 -3.51 -12.99 4.17
C ARG A 32 -3.87 -12.38 5.50
N ILE A 33 -5.12 -12.08 5.65
CA ILE A 33 -5.61 -11.33 6.80
C ILE A 33 -6.42 -12.27 7.69
N PRO A 34 -6.14 -12.29 9.01
CA PRO A 34 -6.91 -13.14 9.90
C PRO A 34 -8.38 -12.77 9.89
N GLY A 35 -9.24 -13.74 9.68
CA GLY A 35 -10.68 -13.57 9.72
C GLY A 35 -11.28 -14.48 10.77
N ILE A 36 -12.58 -14.45 10.86
CA ILE A 36 -13.30 -15.24 11.86
C ILE A 36 -13.11 -16.73 11.63
N LYS A 37 -13.06 -17.15 10.38
CA LYS A 37 -12.94 -18.57 10.05
C LYS A 37 -11.58 -18.94 9.51
N GLY A 38 -10.55 -18.20 9.85
CA GLY A 38 -9.20 -18.49 9.38
C GLY A 38 -8.68 -17.37 8.53
N MET A 39 -7.56 -17.63 7.85
CA MET A 39 -6.91 -16.63 7.03
C MET A 39 -7.69 -16.36 5.76
N VAL A 40 -7.89 -15.09 5.44
CA VAL A 40 -8.61 -14.68 4.25
C VAL A 40 -7.62 -14.06 3.30
N GLU A 41 -7.56 -14.58 2.09
CA GLU A 41 -6.70 -14.00 1.08
C GLU A 41 -7.36 -12.76 0.51
N THR A 42 -6.63 -11.68 0.51
CA THR A 42 -7.13 -10.38 0.11
C THR A 42 -6.18 -9.79 -0.93
N VAL A 43 -6.75 -9.27 -1.99
CA VAL A 43 -5.97 -8.64 -3.05
C VAL A 43 -6.16 -7.13 -2.96
N LEU A 44 -5.03 -6.43 -2.87
CA LEU A 44 -5.06 -4.98 -2.88
C LEU A 44 -4.54 -4.53 -4.23
N TYR A 45 -5.33 -3.78 -4.94
CA TYR A 45 -4.93 -3.26 -6.24
C TYR A 45 -4.77 -1.76 -6.13
N PHE A 46 -3.57 -1.27 -6.41
CA PHE A 46 -3.25 0.14 -6.26
C PHE A 46 -3.02 0.84 -7.59
N LYS A 47 -3.57 2.02 -7.71
CA LYS A 47 -3.29 2.95 -8.79
C LYS A 47 -2.68 4.18 -8.16
N VAL A 48 -1.67 4.71 -8.80
CA VAL A 48 -0.92 5.84 -8.27
C VAL A 48 -1.01 7.01 -9.22
N ASP A 49 -1.31 8.19 -8.68
CA ASP A 49 -1.33 9.42 -9.45
C ASP A 49 -0.69 10.49 -8.58
N GLY A 50 0.65 10.67 -8.73
CA GLY A 50 1.39 11.57 -7.87
C GLY A 50 1.30 11.12 -6.44
N PRO A 51 0.90 11.99 -5.51
CA PRO A 51 0.77 11.61 -4.11
C PRO A 51 -0.56 10.93 -3.80
N LYS A 52 -1.41 10.76 -4.80
CA LYS A 52 -2.72 10.16 -4.57
C LYS A 52 -2.71 8.67 -4.82
N LEU A 53 -3.34 7.95 -3.95
CA LEU A 53 -3.48 6.51 -4.05
C LEU A 53 -4.95 6.17 -4.22
N SER A 54 -5.24 5.33 -5.19
CA SER A 54 -6.59 4.82 -5.36
C SER A 54 -6.52 3.34 -5.64
N GLY A 55 -7.65 2.70 -5.76
CA GLY A 55 -7.69 1.28 -6.05
C GLY A 55 -8.79 0.57 -5.31
N THR A 56 -8.57 -0.72 -5.09
CA THR A 56 -9.59 -1.56 -4.48
C THR A 56 -8.96 -2.59 -3.55
N ILE A 57 -9.75 -3.07 -2.61
CA ILE A 57 -9.43 -4.23 -1.80
C ILE A 57 -10.49 -5.27 -2.08
N SER A 58 -10.06 -6.45 -2.51
CA SER A 58 -10.97 -7.54 -2.86
C SER A 58 -10.71 -8.75 -1.99
N SER A 59 -11.76 -9.35 -1.53
CA SER A 59 -11.70 -10.61 -0.78
C SER A 59 -12.88 -11.46 -1.23
N PRO A 60 -12.97 -12.72 -0.80
CA PRO A 60 -14.14 -13.53 -1.12
C PRO A 60 -15.45 -12.91 -0.65
N GLN A 61 -15.37 -11.96 0.28
CA GLN A 61 -16.56 -11.33 0.82
C GLN A 61 -16.99 -10.09 0.04
N GLY A 62 -16.18 -9.64 -0.89
CA GLY A 62 -16.54 -8.50 -1.71
C GLY A 62 -15.36 -7.63 -2.07
N LYS A 63 -15.68 -6.53 -2.73
CA LYS A 63 -14.69 -5.59 -3.19
C LYS A 63 -15.05 -4.20 -2.69
N ASP A 64 -14.08 -3.53 -2.11
CA ASP A 64 -14.28 -2.19 -1.60
C ASP A 64 -13.34 -1.21 -2.29
N ALA A 65 -13.81 -0.02 -2.55
CA ALA A 65 -12.97 1.02 -3.14
C ALA A 65 -12.14 1.71 -2.06
N ILE A 66 -10.92 2.05 -2.41
CA ILE A 66 -10.04 2.82 -1.54
C ILE A 66 -10.43 4.28 -1.63
N THR A 67 -10.57 4.93 -0.49
CA THR A 67 -10.85 6.35 -0.42
C THR A 67 -9.77 7.03 0.40
N GLU A 68 -9.62 8.33 0.21
CA GLU A 68 -8.67 9.15 0.96
C GLU A 68 -7.25 8.59 0.92
N GLY A 69 -6.88 8.04 -0.23
CA GLY A 69 -5.56 7.43 -0.38
C GLY A 69 -4.47 8.46 -0.56
N LYS A 70 -3.39 8.31 0.18
CA LYS A 70 -2.25 9.21 0.12
C LYS A 70 -0.96 8.44 0.19
N ILE A 71 0.06 8.97 -0.46
CA ILE A 71 1.39 8.41 -0.46
C ILE A 71 2.33 9.48 0.04
N ASN A 72 3.13 9.13 1.04
CA ASN A 72 4.12 10.05 1.58
C ASN A 72 5.40 9.25 1.80
N GLY A 73 6.30 9.29 0.81
CA GLY A 73 7.51 8.49 0.88
C GLY A 73 7.19 7.02 0.90
N ASP A 74 7.64 6.33 1.94
CA ASP A 74 7.40 4.90 2.10
C ASP A 74 6.10 4.61 2.82
N GLU A 75 5.37 5.62 3.21
CA GLU A 75 4.15 5.43 3.95
C GLU A 75 2.93 5.67 3.07
N ILE A 76 1.99 4.77 3.13
CA ILE A 76 0.73 4.93 2.43
C ILE A 76 -0.40 4.85 3.43
N THR A 77 -1.44 5.63 3.20
CA THR A 77 -2.62 5.61 4.05
C THR A 77 -3.85 5.64 3.17
N PHE A 78 -4.89 4.98 3.62
CA PHE A 78 -6.18 5.06 2.93
C PHE A 78 -7.29 4.62 3.86
N VAL A 79 -8.51 4.81 3.42
CA VAL A 79 -9.70 4.49 4.19
C VAL A 79 -10.64 3.66 3.35
N ILE A 80 -11.21 2.63 3.98
CA ILE A 80 -12.31 1.86 3.40
C ILE A 80 -13.53 2.19 4.24
N ILE A 81 -14.63 2.52 3.59
CA ILE A 81 -15.87 2.80 4.29
C ILE A 81 -16.85 1.69 3.98
N ARG A 82 -17.34 1.04 5.02
CA ARG A 82 -18.36 -0.01 4.88
C ARG A 82 -19.57 0.34 5.70
N ARG A 83 -20.71 0.00 5.15
CA ARG A 83 -21.93 0.22 5.88
C ARG A 83 -22.30 -1.08 6.63
N LEU A 84 -22.20 -0.99 7.92
CA LEU A 84 -22.47 -2.15 8.79
C LEU A 84 -23.57 -1.78 9.76
N GLY A 85 -24.66 -2.57 9.72
CA GLY A 85 -25.76 -2.32 10.63
C GLY A 85 -26.40 -0.92 10.50
N GLY A 86 -26.39 -0.38 9.28
CA GLY A 86 -26.96 0.94 9.07
C GLY A 86 -26.03 2.09 9.34
N ASN A 87 -24.83 1.81 9.84
CA ASN A 87 -23.85 2.85 10.16
C ASN A 87 -22.63 2.71 9.27
N ASP A 88 -22.02 3.84 8.93
CA ASP A 88 -20.80 3.83 8.17
C ASP A 88 -19.64 3.59 9.13
N VAL A 89 -18.85 2.59 8.84
CA VAL A 89 -17.68 2.24 9.64
C VAL A 89 -16.44 2.50 8.79
N ARG A 90 -15.50 3.22 9.38
CA ARG A 90 -14.28 3.59 8.67
C ARG A 90 -13.15 2.67 9.10
N PHE A 91 -12.52 2.06 8.10
CA PHE A 91 -11.35 1.23 8.33
C PHE A 91 -10.17 2.03 7.82
N VAL A 92 -9.30 2.44 8.72
CA VAL A 92 -8.15 3.25 8.37
C VAL A 92 -6.93 2.35 8.23
N TYR A 93 -6.29 2.40 7.09
CA TYR A 93 -5.12 1.57 6.80
C TYR A 93 -3.89 2.45 6.70
N LYS A 94 -2.82 1.98 7.30
CA LYS A 94 -1.53 2.62 7.20
C LYS A 94 -0.51 1.56 6.83
N GLY A 95 0.24 1.78 5.78
CA GLY A 95 1.20 0.82 5.30
C GLY A 95 2.58 1.43 5.18
N ASN A 96 3.60 0.62 5.47
CA ASN A 96 4.98 0.99 5.26
C ASN A 96 5.55 0.07 4.20
N VAL A 97 6.03 0.67 3.12
CA VAL A 97 6.52 -0.07 1.96
C VAL A 97 8.00 -0.38 2.13
N ALA A 98 8.34 -1.62 1.93
CA ALA A 98 9.73 -2.05 1.98
C ALA A 98 9.94 -3.08 0.89
N GLY A 99 10.42 -2.63 -0.27
CA GLY A 99 10.64 -3.53 -1.40
C GLY A 99 9.32 -4.11 -1.91
N ASP A 100 9.22 -5.42 -1.86
CA ASP A 100 8.05 -6.13 -2.36
C ASP A 100 7.07 -6.49 -1.27
N GLU A 101 7.18 -5.85 -0.11
CA GLU A 101 6.27 -6.07 0.99
C GLU A 101 5.76 -4.73 1.51
N ILE A 102 4.53 -4.73 1.99
CA ILE A 102 3.96 -3.60 2.69
C ILE A 102 3.44 -4.11 4.02
N LYS A 103 3.91 -3.51 5.10
CA LYS A 103 3.41 -3.85 6.43
C LYS A 103 2.27 -2.91 6.75
N PHE A 104 1.10 -3.47 6.91
CA PHE A 104 -0.10 -2.69 7.17
C PHE A 104 -0.57 -2.79 8.60
N THR A 105 -1.11 -1.69 9.07
CA THR A 105 -1.89 -1.64 10.29
C THR A 105 -3.26 -1.11 9.91
N SER A 106 -4.30 -1.76 10.33
CA SER A 106 -5.65 -1.26 10.12
C SER A 106 -6.33 -1.01 11.45
N GLU A 107 -7.12 0.03 11.52
CA GLU A 107 -7.88 0.38 12.70
C GLU A 107 -9.30 0.67 12.30
N ILE A 108 -10.24 0.23 13.14
CA ILE A 108 -11.64 0.50 12.91
C ILE A 108 -12.00 1.74 13.72
N LYS A 109 -12.54 2.73 13.03
CA LYS A 109 -12.95 3.97 13.67
C LYS A 109 -14.47 4.07 13.66
N GLY A 110 -15.01 4.38 14.81
CA GLY A 110 -16.46 4.50 14.93
C GLY A 110 -17.11 3.17 15.27
N GLY A 111 -18.14 3.19 16.05
CA GLY A 111 -18.87 2.00 16.42
C GLY A 111 -18.29 1.30 17.61
N MET A 112 -18.06 0.00 17.50
CA MET A 112 -17.86 -0.83 18.64
C MET A 112 -16.44 -1.00 19.02
N GLY A 113 -15.81 -0.01 19.53
CA GLY A 113 -14.47 -0.17 20.06
C GLY A 113 -13.40 -0.04 18.99
N GLN A 114 -12.16 0.01 19.44
CA GLN A 114 -11.04 0.15 18.55
C GLN A 114 -10.41 -1.21 18.37
N GLN A 115 -10.46 -1.71 17.17
CA GLN A 115 -9.76 -2.94 16.85
C GLN A 115 -8.61 -2.58 15.93
N ARG A 116 -7.46 -3.08 16.29
CA ARG A 116 -6.26 -2.86 15.51
C ARG A 116 -5.76 -4.20 14.99
N GLN A 117 -5.40 -4.24 13.74
CA GLN A 117 -4.91 -5.47 13.14
C GLN A 117 -3.69 -5.18 12.30
N GLU A 118 -2.73 -6.08 12.31
CA GLU A 118 -1.52 -5.95 11.50
C GLU A 118 -1.44 -7.11 10.53
N PHE A 119 -0.99 -6.81 9.32
CA PHE A 119 -0.79 -7.84 8.32
C PHE A 119 0.23 -7.36 7.30
N VAL A 120 0.71 -8.29 6.48
CA VAL A 120 1.71 -8.00 5.46
C VAL A 120 1.12 -8.32 4.10
N ALA A 121 1.28 -7.40 3.16
CA ALA A 121 0.91 -7.64 1.78
C ALA A 121 2.20 -7.84 0.98
N LYS A 122 2.17 -8.76 0.06
CA LYS A 122 3.31 -9.03 -0.81
C LYS A 122 2.94 -8.76 -2.26
N ARG A 123 3.89 -8.23 -3.00
CA ARG A 123 3.65 -7.94 -4.41
C ARG A 123 3.36 -9.23 -5.15
N GLU A 124 2.33 -9.19 -5.96
CA GLU A 124 1.99 -10.34 -6.77
C GLU A 124 2.83 -10.30 -8.04
N PHE A 125 3.70 -11.28 -8.20
CA PHE A 125 4.46 -11.41 -9.42
C PHE A 125 3.80 -12.46 -10.29
N LEU A 126 3.58 -12.11 -11.53
CA LEU A 126 3.08 -13.07 -12.48
C LEU A 126 4.25 -13.94 -12.91
N ARG A 127 4.18 -15.20 -12.61
CA ARG A 127 5.17 -16.12 -13.12
C ARG A 127 4.91 -16.35 -14.58
N ASN A 128 5.98 -16.63 -15.30
CA ASN A 128 5.82 -17.02 -16.68
C ASN A 128 4.93 -18.25 -16.72
N GLY A 129 3.83 -18.16 -17.38
CA GLY A 129 2.87 -19.25 -17.43
C GLY A 129 1.61 -19.00 -16.62
N ASP A 130 1.70 -18.06 -15.69
CA ASP A 130 0.53 -17.74 -14.89
C ASP A 130 -0.18 -16.53 -15.46
N ILE A 131 -0.26 -16.46 -16.74
CA ILE A 131 -1.01 -15.39 -17.38
C ILE A 131 -2.48 -15.66 -17.07
N PRO A 132 -3.13 -14.77 -16.36
CA PRO A 132 -4.52 -15.01 -16.07
C PRO A 132 -5.28 -15.11 -17.38
N ALA A 133 -6.19 -16.02 -17.41
CA ALA A 133 -7.04 -16.16 -18.55
C ALA A 133 -7.67 -14.80 -18.82
N ASN A 134 -8.03 -14.60 -20.05
CA ASN A 134 -8.60 -13.37 -20.50
C ASN A 134 -9.60 -12.81 -19.48
N PRO A 135 -9.37 -11.61 -19.01
CA PRO A 135 -10.27 -11.03 -18.01
C PRO A 135 -11.70 -10.85 -18.49
N ARG A 136 -11.97 -11.16 -19.74
CA ARG A 136 -13.32 -11.09 -20.15
C ARG A 136 -14.08 -12.28 -19.86
N GLU A 137 -13.45 -13.32 -19.43
CA GLU A 137 -14.21 -14.51 -19.16
C GLU A 137 -14.76 -14.52 -17.77
#